data_51d5285458a0bad1e7b9e04f4b5182af
#
_entry.id   51d5285458a0bad1e7b9e04f4b5182af
#
_cell.length_a   1.000
_cell.length_b   1.000
_cell.length_c   1.000
_cell.angle_alpha   90.00
_cell.angle_beta   90.00
_cell.angle_gamma   90.00
#
_symmetry.space_group_name_H-M   'P 1'
#
loop_
_entity.id
_entity.type
_entity.pdbx_description
1 polymer ?
#
loop_
_entity_poly.entity_id
_entity_poly.type
_entity_poly.pdbx_seq_one_letter_code
_entity_poly.pdbx_strand_id
1 'polypeptide(L)'
;MVNEIIREINVCLDNGCCIAGLSLALTLPDICGKAYYPTLSNKCRYIKWFDKYIGQYEHDEESAKIGMPYLSGELVYSLRCSLLHQGNPNIKDNEFGIVYFELLYRQIEGASIVTGSAQAEIIKDENGNDKAVNKELCINVRDMCWKICRLAEICYSKDKEKFDFFNYNLVDTDYQTRKTFGIMNRSIIK
;
A
#
# COMPACT_ATOMS: atom_id res chain seq x y z
N MET A 1 12.74 8.51 -9.20
CA MET A 1 11.32 8.29 -9.46
C MET A 1 10.58 7.60 -8.31
N VAL A 2 10.99 6.43 -7.77
CA VAL A 2 10.38 5.86 -6.56
C VAL A 2 10.36 6.88 -5.41
N ASN A 3 11.47 7.58 -5.19
CA ASN A 3 11.57 8.63 -4.16
C ASN A 3 10.61 9.81 -4.40
N GLU A 4 10.26 10.11 -5.65
CA GLU A 4 9.24 11.14 -5.96
C GLU A 4 7.86 10.70 -5.50
N ILE A 5 7.48 9.45 -5.80
CA ILE A 5 6.21 8.89 -5.33
C ILE A 5 6.16 8.89 -3.80
N ILE A 6 7.25 8.47 -3.14
CA ILE A 6 7.33 8.48 -1.68
C ILE A 6 7.16 9.90 -1.13
N ARG A 7 7.80 10.91 -1.75
CA ARG A 7 7.65 12.31 -1.39
C ARG A 7 6.19 12.77 -1.50
N GLU A 8 5.52 12.41 -2.60
CA GLU A 8 4.11 12.77 -2.82
C GLU A 8 3.17 12.10 -1.83
N ILE A 9 3.42 10.82 -1.50
CA ILE A 9 2.68 10.12 -0.45
C ILE A 9 2.78 10.87 0.88
N ASN A 10 4.00 11.25 1.28
CA ASN A 10 4.22 11.97 2.53
C ASN A 10 3.52 13.33 2.52
N VAL A 11 3.60 14.09 1.42
CA VAL A 11 2.87 15.35 1.25
C VAL A 11 1.35 15.15 1.40
N CYS A 12 0.79 14.08 0.81
CA CYS A 12 -0.63 13.76 0.96
C CYS A 12 -0.99 13.50 2.44
N LEU A 13 -0.19 12.68 3.12
CA LEU A 13 -0.43 12.32 4.52
C LEU A 13 -0.32 13.54 5.46
N ASP A 14 0.67 14.41 5.23
CA ASP A 14 0.89 15.61 6.04
C ASP A 14 -0.23 16.63 5.88
N ASN A 15 -0.87 16.65 4.71
CA ASN A 15 -2.03 17.50 4.43
C ASN A 15 -3.39 16.81 4.72
N GLY A 16 -3.40 15.65 5.38
CA GLY A 16 -4.63 14.93 5.73
C GLY A 16 -5.33 14.23 4.54
N CYS A 17 -4.70 14.19 3.37
CA CYS A 17 -5.22 13.50 2.17
C CYS A 17 -4.93 11.99 2.23
N CYS A 18 -5.43 11.32 3.29
CA CYS A 18 -5.06 9.95 3.62
C CYS A 18 -5.43 8.94 2.53
N ILE A 19 -6.59 9.09 1.89
CA ILE A 19 -7.02 8.19 0.81
C ILE A 19 -6.12 8.32 -0.42
N ALA A 20 -5.74 9.55 -0.80
CA ALA A 20 -4.82 9.79 -1.91
C ALA A 20 -3.42 9.21 -1.60
N GLY A 21 -2.92 9.45 -0.38
CA GLY A 21 -1.66 8.88 0.08
C GLY A 21 -1.66 7.34 0.04
N LEU A 22 -2.71 6.71 0.57
CA LEU A 22 -2.88 5.26 0.55
C LEU A 22 -2.96 4.73 -0.88
N SER A 23 -3.79 5.35 -1.72
CA SER A 23 -3.96 4.95 -3.13
C SER A 23 -2.62 4.94 -3.87
N LEU A 24 -1.80 5.96 -3.65
CA LEU A 24 -0.48 6.05 -4.25
C LEU A 24 0.49 5.05 -3.64
N ALA A 25 0.48 4.86 -2.32
CA ALA A 25 1.34 3.88 -1.63
C ALA A 25 1.07 2.44 -2.11
N LEU A 26 -0.20 2.09 -2.34
CA LEU A 26 -0.59 0.77 -2.86
C LEU A 26 -0.10 0.49 -4.29
N THR A 27 0.49 1.45 -4.99
CA THR A 27 1.16 1.21 -6.29
C THR A 27 2.61 0.73 -6.13
N LEU A 28 3.26 1.06 -5.03
CA LEU A 28 4.68 0.75 -4.81
C LEU A 28 5.00 -0.75 -4.81
N PRO A 29 4.17 -1.65 -4.20
CA PRO A 29 4.40 -3.09 -4.30
C PRO A 29 4.38 -3.62 -5.73
N ASP A 30 3.59 -3.03 -6.65
CA ASP A 30 3.57 -3.40 -8.06
C ASP A 30 4.87 -2.99 -8.77
N ILE A 31 5.34 -1.77 -8.51
CA ILE A 31 6.59 -1.23 -9.05
C ILE A 31 7.78 -2.06 -8.56
N CYS A 32 7.89 -2.27 -7.26
CA CYS A 32 8.95 -3.07 -6.67
C CYS A 32 8.85 -4.55 -7.08
N GLY A 33 7.63 -5.08 -7.13
CA GLY A 33 7.36 -6.44 -7.61
C GLY A 33 7.84 -6.63 -9.05
N LYS A 34 7.63 -5.65 -9.94
CA LYS A 34 8.14 -5.70 -11.31
C LYS A 34 9.66 -5.69 -11.37
N ALA A 35 10.31 -4.90 -10.51
CA ALA A 35 11.78 -4.86 -10.43
C ALA A 35 12.39 -6.19 -10.00
N TYR A 36 11.76 -6.87 -9.04
CA TYR A 36 12.31 -8.11 -8.47
C TYR A 36 11.78 -9.40 -9.09
N TYR A 37 10.61 -9.35 -9.71
CA TYR A 37 9.92 -10.52 -10.30
C TYR A 37 9.36 -10.18 -11.68
N PRO A 38 10.20 -9.76 -12.65
CA PRO A 38 9.76 -9.21 -13.94
C PRO A 38 8.96 -10.20 -14.80
N THR A 39 9.14 -11.51 -14.60
CA THR A 39 8.48 -12.58 -15.36
C THR A 39 7.12 -12.99 -14.81
N LEU A 40 6.77 -12.57 -13.59
CA LEU A 40 5.49 -12.91 -12.98
C LEU A 40 4.39 -11.96 -13.46
N SER A 41 3.13 -12.43 -13.43
CA SER A 41 1.95 -11.59 -13.65
C SER A 41 1.86 -10.46 -12.61
N ASN A 42 1.13 -9.40 -12.93
CA ASN A 42 0.96 -8.24 -12.05
C ASN A 42 0.50 -8.64 -10.64
N LYS A 43 -0.53 -9.47 -10.55
CA LYS A 43 -1.04 -9.97 -9.26
C LYS A 43 0.04 -10.76 -8.51
N CYS A 44 0.65 -11.75 -9.17
CA CYS A 44 1.63 -12.63 -8.52
C CYS A 44 2.86 -11.88 -8.02
N ARG A 45 3.40 -10.92 -8.78
CA ARG A 45 4.58 -10.14 -8.37
C ARG A 45 4.27 -9.18 -7.22
N TYR A 46 3.06 -8.57 -7.22
CA TYR A 46 2.58 -7.73 -6.15
C TYR A 46 2.51 -8.49 -4.83
N ILE A 47 1.78 -9.61 -4.83
CA ILE A 47 1.60 -10.49 -3.67
C ILE A 47 2.96 -10.97 -3.17
N LYS A 48 3.80 -11.50 -4.06
CA LYS A 48 5.11 -12.03 -3.68
C LYS A 48 6.02 -10.99 -3.05
N TRP A 49 6.00 -9.74 -3.56
CA TRP A 49 6.79 -8.67 -2.96
C TRP A 49 6.22 -8.28 -1.58
N PHE A 50 4.91 -8.08 -1.50
CA PHE A 50 4.27 -7.67 -0.26
C PHE A 50 4.46 -8.71 0.85
N ASP A 51 4.20 -9.98 0.58
CA ASP A 51 4.34 -11.06 1.56
C ASP A 51 5.78 -11.22 2.02
N LYS A 52 6.74 -11.11 1.11
CA LYS A 52 8.15 -11.22 1.47
C LYS A 52 8.63 -10.12 2.41
N TYR A 53 8.15 -8.90 2.24
CA TYR A 53 8.69 -7.76 2.97
C TYR A 53 7.78 -7.27 4.09
N ILE A 54 6.48 -7.54 4.03
CA ILE A 54 5.49 -7.08 5.01
C ILE A 54 4.66 -8.25 5.54
N GLY A 55 3.91 -8.95 4.70
CA GLY A 55 2.90 -9.93 5.08
C GLY A 55 3.40 -11.03 6.00
N GLN A 56 4.64 -11.52 5.81
CA GLN A 56 5.23 -12.53 6.68
C GLN A 56 5.36 -12.11 8.15
N TYR A 57 5.35 -10.81 8.44
CA TYR A 57 5.43 -10.26 9.80
C TYR A 57 4.07 -9.91 10.39
N GLU A 58 3.02 -9.93 9.56
CA GLU A 58 1.64 -9.67 9.97
C GLU A 58 0.86 -10.97 10.24
N HIS A 59 1.47 -12.13 9.94
CA HIS A 59 0.86 -13.43 10.12
C HIS A 59 1.07 -13.94 11.56
N ASP A 60 -0.05 -14.32 12.20
CA ASP A 60 -0.08 -15.02 13.48
C ASP A 60 -0.71 -16.40 13.29
N GLU A 61 0.05 -17.46 13.61
CA GLU A 61 -0.35 -18.84 13.36
C GLU A 61 -1.61 -19.25 14.14
N GLU A 62 -1.79 -18.79 15.36
CA GLU A 62 -2.94 -19.14 16.18
C GLU A 62 -4.21 -18.48 15.64
N SER A 63 -4.15 -17.21 15.30
CA SER A 63 -5.24 -16.47 14.67
C SER A 63 -5.60 -17.05 13.29
N ALA A 64 -4.61 -17.49 12.52
CA ALA A 64 -4.82 -18.11 11.21
C ALA A 64 -5.59 -19.43 11.30
N LYS A 65 -5.39 -20.25 12.36
CA LYS A 65 -6.12 -21.53 12.54
C LYS A 65 -7.62 -21.36 12.61
N ILE A 66 -8.11 -20.27 13.17
CA ILE A 66 -9.55 -19.96 13.26
C ILE A 66 -10.03 -19.07 12.10
N GLY A 67 -9.16 -18.80 11.12
CA GLY A 67 -9.48 -18.05 9.93
C GLY A 67 -9.59 -16.54 10.12
N MET A 68 -8.88 -15.98 11.11
CA MET A 68 -8.74 -14.52 11.25
C MET A 68 -7.98 -13.93 10.06
N PRO A 69 -8.41 -12.78 9.53
CA PRO A 69 -7.68 -12.12 8.45
C PRO A 69 -6.41 -11.45 8.99
N TYR A 70 -5.39 -11.37 8.15
CA TYR A 70 -4.18 -10.59 8.37
C TYR A 70 -3.82 -9.85 7.08
N LEU A 71 -2.89 -8.92 7.14
CA LEU A 71 -2.42 -8.17 5.97
C LEU A 71 -1.56 -9.05 5.06
N SER A 72 -2.18 -10.01 4.37
CA SER A 72 -1.54 -10.78 3.31
C SER A 72 -1.44 -9.97 2.03
N GLY A 73 -0.48 -10.35 1.16
CA GLY A 73 -0.35 -9.73 -0.16
C GLY A 73 -1.58 -9.90 -1.03
N GLU A 74 -2.29 -11.04 -0.91
CA GLU A 74 -3.56 -11.29 -1.60
C GLU A 74 -4.65 -10.30 -1.16
N LEU A 75 -4.79 -10.12 0.15
CA LEU A 75 -5.80 -9.24 0.72
C LEU A 75 -5.51 -7.77 0.37
N VAL A 76 -4.23 -7.35 0.48
CA VAL A 76 -3.83 -5.97 0.16
C VAL A 76 -3.89 -5.69 -1.35
N TYR A 77 -3.60 -6.68 -2.21
CA TYR A 77 -3.85 -6.56 -3.64
C TYR A 77 -5.32 -6.37 -3.96
N SER A 78 -6.19 -7.11 -3.28
CA SER A 78 -7.64 -6.99 -3.42
C SER A 78 -8.14 -5.62 -2.93
N LEU A 79 -7.63 -5.12 -1.80
CA LEU A 79 -7.90 -3.76 -1.31
C LEU A 79 -7.49 -2.70 -2.35
N ARG A 80 -6.28 -2.83 -2.92
CA ARG A 80 -5.81 -1.93 -3.99
C ARG A 80 -6.79 -1.92 -5.18
N CYS A 81 -7.19 -3.09 -5.66
CA CYS A 81 -8.10 -3.18 -6.79
C CYS A 81 -9.47 -2.58 -6.47
N SER A 82 -10.02 -2.88 -5.32
CA SER A 82 -11.33 -2.39 -4.90
C SER A 82 -11.32 -0.87 -4.66
N LEU A 83 -10.31 -0.36 -3.96
CA LEU A 83 -10.16 1.07 -3.68
C LEU A 83 -9.95 1.89 -4.96
N LEU A 84 -9.03 1.46 -5.84
CA LEU A 84 -8.66 2.24 -7.02
C LEU A 84 -9.68 2.16 -8.17
N HIS A 85 -10.41 1.05 -8.30
CA HIS A 85 -11.33 0.84 -9.41
C HIS A 85 -12.81 0.99 -9.03
N GLN A 86 -13.16 0.76 -7.77
CA GLN A 86 -14.54 0.77 -7.31
C GLN A 86 -14.83 1.84 -6.25
N GLY A 87 -13.79 2.47 -5.69
CA GLY A 87 -13.91 3.44 -4.60
C GLY A 87 -14.45 2.81 -3.30
N ASN A 88 -14.40 1.48 -3.17
CA ASN A 88 -14.93 0.74 -2.04
C ASN A 88 -13.81 -0.13 -1.44
N PRO A 89 -13.46 0.03 -0.15
CA PRO A 89 -12.44 -0.80 0.47
C PRO A 89 -12.90 -2.22 0.80
N ASN A 90 -14.21 -2.49 0.83
CA ASN A 90 -14.74 -3.80 1.22
C ASN A 90 -14.49 -4.85 0.13
N ILE A 91 -13.97 -6.00 0.55
CA ILE A 91 -13.60 -7.09 -0.33
C ILE A 91 -14.49 -8.30 -0.05
N LYS A 92 -15.06 -8.82 -1.14
CA LYS A 92 -15.81 -10.08 -1.16
C LYS A 92 -14.97 -11.12 -1.90
N ASP A 93 -15.19 -12.39 -1.59
CA ASP A 93 -14.61 -13.55 -2.29
C ASP A 93 -13.05 -13.56 -2.27
N ASN A 94 -12.47 -13.44 -1.11
CA ASN A 94 -11.05 -13.67 -0.86
C ASN A 94 -10.81 -14.92 -0.01
N GLU A 95 -9.55 -15.25 0.26
CA GLU A 95 -9.16 -16.44 1.06
C GLU A 95 -9.76 -16.48 2.48
N PHE A 96 -10.14 -15.32 3.02
CA PHE A 96 -10.77 -15.20 4.34
C PHE A 96 -12.30 -15.09 4.28
N GLY A 97 -12.92 -15.18 3.09
CA GLY A 97 -14.34 -14.90 2.86
C GLY A 97 -14.63 -13.40 2.75
N ILE A 98 -15.70 -12.91 3.35
CA ILE A 98 -16.02 -11.48 3.35
C ILE A 98 -15.18 -10.80 4.44
N VAL A 99 -14.41 -9.79 4.04
CA VAL A 99 -13.63 -8.94 4.95
C VAL A 99 -14.04 -7.50 4.75
N TYR A 100 -14.43 -6.85 5.81
CA TYR A 100 -14.70 -5.41 5.84
C TYR A 100 -13.42 -4.68 6.25
N PHE A 101 -13.10 -3.59 5.54
CA PHE A 101 -11.96 -2.77 5.89
C PHE A 101 -12.40 -1.47 6.57
N GLU A 102 -11.81 -1.20 7.72
CA GLU A 102 -11.89 0.10 8.36
C GLU A 102 -10.53 0.82 8.21
N LEU A 103 -10.54 2.01 7.60
CA LEU A 103 -9.34 2.80 7.36
C LEU A 103 -9.18 3.85 8.46
N LEU A 104 -8.24 3.63 9.35
CA LEU A 104 -7.94 4.51 10.48
C LEU A 104 -6.93 5.58 10.05
N TYR A 105 -7.29 6.86 10.16
CA TYR A 105 -6.43 7.97 9.71
C TYR A 105 -5.83 8.81 10.86
N ARG A 106 -6.27 8.60 12.08
CA ARG A 106 -5.72 9.25 13.28
C ARG A 106 -5.22 8.22 14.28
N GLN A 107 -4.12 8.53 14.94
CA GLN A 107 -3.67 7.79 16.10
C GLN A 107 -4.23 8.42 17.38
N ILE A 108 -4.60 7.57 18.34
CA ILE A 108 -4.81 7.99 19.72
C ILE A 108 -3.42 8.16 20.33
N GLU A 109 -3.12 9.29 20.96
CA GLU A 109 -1.86 9.50 21.67
C GLU A 109 -1.63 8.37 22.70
N GLY A 110 -0.45 7.74 22.63
CA GLY A 110 -0.10 6.62 23.51
C GLY A 110 -0.55 5.23 23.02
N ALA A 111 -1.27 5.11 21.90
CA ALA A 111 -1.57 3.81 21.32
C ALA A 111 -0.35 3.22 20.60
N SER A 112 -0.15 1.91 20.75
CA SER A 112 0.86 1.18 19.96
C SER A 112 0.53 1.26 18.48
N ILE A 113 1.53 1.55 17.65
CA ILE A 113 1.36 1.60 16.20
C ILE A 113 1.22 0.17 15.68
N VAL A 114 0.00 -0.20 15.33
CA VAL A 114 -0.30 -1.48 14.68
C VAL A 114 -0.77 -1.16 13.26
N THR A 115 -0.14 -1.76 12.26
CA THR A 115 -0.51 -1.53 10.84
C THR A 115 -1.91 -2.01 10.55
N GLY A 116 -2.28 -3.17 11.09
CA GLY A 116 -3.60 -3.75 11.00
C GLY A 116 -3.98 -4.46 12.29
N SER A 117 -5.26 -4.41 12.64
CA SER A 117 -5.85 -5.21 13.70
C SER A 117 -7.09 -5.90 13.15
N ALA A 118 -7.20 -7.20 13.40
CA ALA A 118 -8.35 -8.00 12.96
C ALA A 118 -9.35 -8.16 14.09
N GLN A 119 -10.63 -8.04 13.76
CA GLN A 119 -11.75 -8.36 14.64
C GLN A 119 -12.68 -9.35 13.93
N ALA A 120 -13.30 -10.25 14.67
CA ALA A 120 -14.27 -11.18 14.15
C ALA A 120 -15.17 -11.69 15.27
N GLU A 121 -16.34 -12.15 14.90
CA GLU A 121 -17.17 -12.98 15.76
C GLU A 121 -16.67 -14.43 15.70
N ILE A 122 -16.54 -15.08 16.86
CA ILE A 122 -16.10 -16.49 16.92
C ILE A 122 -17.32 -17.37 17.16
N ILE A 123 -17.56 -18.30 16.26
CA ILE A 123 -18.61 -19.30 16.36
C ILE A 123 -18.01 -20.71 16.36
N LYS A 124 -18.79 -21.71 16.76
CA LYS A 124 -18.42 -23.13 16.57
C LYS A 124 -18.87 -23.60 15.19
N ASP A 125 -17.98 -24.30 14.47
CA ASP A 125 -18.33 -24.99 13.24
C ASP A 125 -19.09 -26.33 13.53
N GLU A 126 -19.46 -27.05 12.47
CA GLU A 126 -20.14 -28.32 12.55
C GLU A 126 -19.36 -29.41 13.32
N ASN A 127 -18.06 -29.26 13.43
CA ASN A 127 -17.15 -30.18 14.14
C ASN A 127 -16.79 -29.68 15.55
N GLY A 128 -17.36 -28.55 15.99
CA GLY A 128 -17.14 -27.96 17.30
C GLY A 128 -15.84 -27.10 17.40
N ASN A 129 -15.15 -26.84 16.29
CA ASN A 129 -13.96 -26.00 16.25
C ASN A 129 -14.33 -24.51 16.20
N ASP A 130 -13.46 -23.65 16.72
CA ASP A 130 -13.61 -22.22 16.62
C ASP A 130 -13.40 -21.74 15.19
N LYS A 131 -14.31 -20.86 14.72
CA LYS A 131 -14.29 -20.28 13.38
C LYS A 131 -14.64 -18.80 13.44
N ALA A 132 -13.79 -17.96 12.84
CA ALA A 132 -14.03 -16.53 12.71
C ALA A 132 -15.04 -16.24 11.58
N VAL A 133 -16.06 -15.45 11.90
CA VAL A 133 -17.06 -14.92 10.95
C VAL A 133 -17.21 -13.42 11.15
N ASN A 134 -17.89 -12.71 10.26
CA ASN A 134 -18.11 -11.27 10.31
C ASN A 134 -16.79 -10.50 10.53
N LYS A 135 -15.81 -10.82 9.69
CA LYS A 135 -14.42 -10.38 9.83
C LYS A 135 -14.25 -8.92 9.43
N GLU A 136 -13.57 -8.18 10.27
CA GLU A 136 -13.18 -6.81 10.01
C GLU A 136 -11.66 -6.65 10.16
N LEU A 137 -11.05 -5.89 9.28
CA LEU A 137 -9.64 -5.55 9.32
C LEU A 137 -9.47 -4.04 9.35
N CYS A 138 -9.10 -3.52 10.52
CA CYS A 138 -8.79 -2.11 10.71
C CYS A 138 -7.35 -1.85 10.25
N ILE A 139 -7.16 -0.91 9.32
CA ILE A 139 -5.85 -0.54 8.79
C ILE A 139 -5.50 0.88 9.22
N ASN A 140 -4.37 1.04 9.91
CA ASN A 140 -3.79 2.34 10.11
C ASN A 140 -3.13 2.81 8.81
N VAL A 141 -3.75 3.79 8.15
CA VAL A 141 -3.32 4.28 6.84
C VAL A 141 -1.90 4.85 6.88
N ARG A 142 -1.56 5.65 7.90
CA ARG A 142 -0.23 6.26 8.00
C ARG A 142 0.87 5.23 8.20
N ASP A 143 0.64 4.26 9.07
CA ASP A 143 1.62 3.21 9.35
C ASP A 143 1.80 2.29 8.14
N MET A 144 0.72 1.90 7.48
CA MET A 144 0.78 1.11 6.25
C MET A 144 1.55 1.84 5.13
N CYS A 145 1.24 3.11 4.90
CA CYS A 145 1.97 3.92 3.93
C CYS A 145 3.46 4.02 4.31
N TRP A 146 3.76 4.27 5.58
CA TRP A 146 5.15 4.35 6.06
C TRP A 146 5.92 3.05 5.81
N LYS A 147 5.36 1.89 6.17
CA LYS A 147 5.98 0.58 5.94
C LYS A 147 6.26 0.34 4.44
N ILE A 148 5.25 0.55 3.60
CA ILE A 148 5.39 0.35 2.16
C ILE A 148 6.46 1.29 1.59
N CYS A 149 6.41 2.58 1.92
CA CYS A 149 7.38 3.57 1.46
C CYS A 149 8.80 3.23 1.89
N ARG A 150 8.99 2.87 3.16
CA ARG A 150 10.31 2.54 3.70
C ARG A 150 10.93 1.34 3.00
N LEU A 151 10.15 0.29 2.78
CA LEU A 151 10.63 -0.92 2.10
C LEU A 151 10.87 -0.69 0.61
N ALA A 152 10.02 0.09 -0.05
CA ALA A 152 10.24 0.48 -1.44
C ALA A 152 11.51 1.32 -1.62
N GLU A 153 11.79 2.26 -0.71
CA GLU A 153 13.01 3.06 -0.68
C GLU A 153 14.26 2.19 -0.52
N ILE A 154 14.22 1.23 0.41
CA ILE A 154 15.33 0.28 0.63
C ILE A 154 15.57 -0.55 -0.65
N CYS A 155 14.52 -1.11 -1.25
CA CYS A 155 14.61 -1.87 -2.49
C CYS A 155 15.20 -1.04 -3.63
N TYR A 156 14.70 0.18 -3.82
CA TYR A 156 15.17 1.10 -4.86
C TYR A 156 16.61 1.54 -4.67
N SER A 157 17.00 1.85 -3.42
CA SER A 157 18.37 2.28 -3.12
C SER A 157 19.39 1.16 -3.32
N LYS A 158 18.99 -0.09 -3.05
CA LYS A 158 19.86 -1.27 -3.18
C LYS A 158 20.09 -1.69 -4.62
N ASP A 159 19.04 -1.68 -5.44
CA ASP A 159 19.04 -2.31 -6.77
C ASP A 159 18.46 -1.32 -7.81
N LYS A 160 18.96 -0.10 -7.85
CA LYS A 160 18.40 1.01 -8.63
C LYS A 160 18.26 0.68 -10.13
N GLU A 161 19.19 -0.07 -10.68
CA GLU A 161 19.21 -0.51 -12.08
C GLU A 161 18.03 -1.42 -12.45
N LYS A 162 17.46 -2.14 -11.48
CA LYS A 162 16.28 -2.98 -11.73
C LYS A 162 15.00 -2.16 -11.96
N PHE A 163 15.05 -0.85 -11.73
CA PHE A 163 13.93 0.07 -11.88
C PHE A 163 13.99 0.91 -13.17
N ASP A 164 14.90 0.61 -14.09
CA ASP A 164 15.06 1.37 -15.35
C ASP A 164 13.82 1.35 -16.24
N PHE A 165 12.93 0.34 -16.08
CA PHE A 165 11.63 0.28 -16.76
C PHE A 165 10.65 1.36 -16.27
N PHE A 166 10.87 1.91 -15.08
CA PHE A 166 10.01 2.89 -14.44
C PHE A 166 10.60 4.29 -14.63
N ASN A 167 10.48 4.77 -15.86
CA ASN A 167 11.05 6.05 -16.25
C ASN A 167 10.01 6.91 -16.96
N TYR A 168 9.70 8.06 -16.41
CA TYR A 168 8.88 9.11 -17.03
C TYR A 168 9.46 10.47 -16.66
N ASN A 169 9.24 11.46 -17.53
CA ASN A 169 9.66 12.82 -17.29
C ASN A 169 8.45 13.69 -16.99
N LEU A 170 8.45 14.31 -15.81
CA LEU A 170 7.58 15.45 -15.55
C LEU A 170 8.23 16.67 -16.18
N VAL A 171 7.56 17.25 -17.16
CA VAL A 171 8.05 18.40 -17.91
C VAL A 171 7.30 19.63 -17.47
N ASP A 172 8.03 20.61 -16.91
CA ASP A 172 7.51 21.96 -16.73
C ASP A 172 7.47 22.65 -18.10
N THR A 173 6.29 22.70 -18.69
CA THR A 173 6.07 23.30 -20.01
C THR A 173 6.34 24.80 -20.00
N ASP A 174 6.09 25.49 -18.90
CA ASP A 174 6.39 26.92 -18.76
C ASP A 174 7.89 27.17 -18.78
N TYR A 175 8.66 26.36 -18.07
CA TYR A 175 10.13 26.44 -18.08
C TYR A 175 10.69 26.15 -19.49
N GLN A 176 10.21 25.12 -20.15
CA GLN A 176 10.64 24.78 -21.51
C GLN A 176 10.27 25.85 -22.53
N THR A 177 9.06 26.37 -22.46
CA THR A 177 8.60 27.47 -23.33
C THR A 177 9.46 28.71 -23.14
N ARG A 178 9.72 29.11 -21.92
CA ARG A 178 10.59 30.25 -21.61
C ARG A 178 12.02 30.04 -22.11
N LYS A 179 12.55 28.82 -21.97
CA LYS A 179 13.88 28.47 -22.47
C LYS A 179 13.94 28.52 -23.99
N THR A 180 12.94 27.98 -24.68
CA THR A 180 12.87 27.92 -26.16
C THR A 180 12.73 29.32 -26.78
N PHE A 181 11.92 30.20 -26.18
CA PHE A 181 11.70 31.55 -26.68
C PHE A 181 12.66 32.60 -26.10
N GLY A 182 13.69 32.19 -25.36
CA GLY A 182 14.68 33.12 -24.81
C GLY A 182 14.12 34.08 -23.75
N ILE A 183 12.90 33.83 -23.24
CA ILE A 183 12.26 34.65 -22.21
C ILE A 183 12.79 34.24 -20.84
N MET A 184 14.06 34.47 -20.62
CA MET A 184 14.64 34.37 -19.28
C MET A 184 14.32 35.65 -18.51
N ASN A 185 13.16 35.74 -17.92
CA ASN A 185 12.85 36.83 -17.01
C ASN A 185 13.69 36.73 -15.74
N ARG A 186 14.43 37.79 -15.49
CA ARG A 186 15.32 38.03 -14.34
C ARG A 186 14.57 38.26 -13.02
N SER A 187 13.40 37.78 -12.83
CA SER A 187 12.64 38.08 -11.61
C SER A 187 11.69 36.99 -11.23
N ILE A 188 12.17 35.91 -10.60
CA ILE A 188 11.49 35.20 -9.53
C ILE A 188 12.58 34.55 -8.66
N ILE A 189 13.31 35.40 -7.93
CA ILE A 189 13.92 35.05 -6.65
C ILE A 189 13.30 36.02 -5.65
N LYS A 190 12.24 35.57 -4.99
CA LYS A 190 11.80 36.07 -3.68
C LYS A 190 11.24 34.92 -2.90
#